data_297d1d9dfcc5e083ccf4af43080385ce
#
_entry.id   297d1d9dfcc5e083ccf4af43080385ce
#
_cell.length_a   1.000
_cell.length_b   1.000
_cell.length_c   1.000
_cell.angle_alpha   90.00
_cell.angle_beta   90.00
_cell.angle_gamma   90.00
#
_symmetry.space_group_name_H-M   'P 1'
#
loop_
_entity.id
_entity.type
_entity.pdbx_description
1 polymer ?
#
loop_
_entity_poly.entity_id
_entity_poly.type
_entity_poly.pdbx_seq_one_letter_code
_entity_poly.pdbx_strand_id
1 'polypeptide(L)'
;AKAVAQGARVALGGQPLEGKGYFYPPTLLLDVRQEMDIIHEETFGPVLPVVAFSTLDEALAMANDSDYGLTSSIYTRDLNVAMKAIKGLKFGETYINRENFEAMQGFHAGWRKSGIGGADGRHGLNEYLQTQVVYLQA
;
A
#
# COMPACT_ATOMS: atom_id res chain seq x y z
N ALA A 1 -18.75 -8.04 -6.75
CA ALA A 1 -19.75 -9.03 -6.31
C ALA A 1 -19.36 -9.69 -4.98
N LYS A 2 -18.13 -10.27 -4.81
CA LYS A 2 -17.68 -11.03 -3.61
C LYS A 2 -17.77 -10.19 -2.33
N ALA A 3 -17.22 -8.96 -2.34
CA ALA A 3 -17.28 -8.08 -1.17
C ALA A 3 -18.72 -7.72 -0.74
N VAL A 4 -19.62 -7.53 -1.71
CA VAL A 4 -21.04 -7.27 -1.43
C VAL A 4 -21.72 -8.49 -0.79
N ALA A 5 -21.41 -9.69 -1.28
CA ALA A 5 -21.90 -10.93 -0.68
C ALA A 5 -21.41 -11.14 0.76
N GLN A 6 -20.22 -10.60 1.09
CA GLN A 6 -19.66 -10.59 2.45
C GLN A 6 -20.21 -9.45 3.32
N GLY A 7 -21.06 -8.56 2.77
CA GLY A 7 -21.74 -7.51 3.50
C GLY A 7 -21.25 -6.08 3.25
N ALA A 8 -20.29 -5.87 2.35
CA ALA A 8 -19.88 -4.52 1.96
C ALA A 8 -20.99 -3.82 1.17
N ARG A 9 -21.11 -2.51 1.36
CA ARG A 9 -22.09 -1.66 0.68
C ARG A 9 -21.41 -0.83 -0.42
N VAL A 10 -21.94 -0.90 -1.64
CA VAL A 10 -21.49 -0.05 -2.76
C VAL A 10 -22.05 1.36 -2.55
N ALA A 11 -21.16 2.34 -2.41
CA ALA A 11 -21.53 3.75 -2.31
C ALA A 11 -21.41 4.48 -3.66
N LEU A 12 -20.51 4.00 -4.53
CA LEU A 12 -20.29 4.54 -5.87
C LEU A 12 -19.82 3.43 -6.81
N GLY A 13 -20.20 3.46 -8.07
CA GLY A 13 -19.75 2.50 -9.09
C GLY A 13 -20.29 1.08 -8.86
N GLY A 14 -19.42 0.09 -8.95
CA GLY A 14 -19.72 -1.31 -8.61
C GLY A 14 -20.21 -2.19 -9.74
N GLN A 15 -20.38 -1.64 -10.93
CA GLN A 15 -20.78 -2.39 -12.13
C GLN A 15 -19.90 -1.99 -13.32
N PRO A 16 -19.50 -2.93 -14.19
CA PRO A 16 -18.82 -2.60 -15.43
C PRO A 16 -19.70 -1.73 -16.32
N LEU A 17 -19.06 -0.89 -17.14
CA LEU A 17 -19.79 -0.11 -18.14
C LEU A 17 -20.22 -1.02 -19.30
N GLU A 18 -21.43 -0.77 -19.81
CA GLU A 18 -21.90 -1.46 -21.01
C GLU A 18 -21.15 -0.96 -22.27
N GLY A 19 -20.96 -1.84 -23.26
CA GLY A 19 -20.33 -1.50 -24.53
C GLY A 19 -19.06 -2.31 -24.81
N LYS A 20 -18.31 -1.87 -25.83
CA LYS A 20 -17.04 -2.50 -26.21
C LYS A 20 -15.91 -2.04 -25.29
N GLY A 21 -15.08 -2.98 -24.85
CA GLY A 21 -13.90 -2.71 -24.00
C GLY A 21 -14.11 -3.17 -22.55
N TYR A 22 -13.07 -2.95 -21.74
CA TYR A 22 -13.02 -3.40 -20.34
C TYR A 22 -13.03 -2.18 -19.40
N PHE A 23 -14.11 -1.41 -19.44
CA PHE A 23 -14.25 -0.21 -18.63
C PHE A 23 -14.99 -0.51 -17.33
N TYR A 24 -14.37 -0.13 -16.23
CA TYR A 24 -14.95 -0.24 -14.90
C TYR A 24 -14.85 1.12 -14.19
N PRO A 25 -15.96 1.66 -13.69
CA PRO A 25 -15.95 2.99 -13.05
C PRO A 25 -15.27 2.94 -11.68
N PRO A 26 -14.73 4.07 -11.20
CA PRO A 26 -14.30 4.20 -9.81
C PRO A 26 -15.39 3.70 -8.87
N THR A 27 -15.01 2.81 -7.98
CA THR A 27 -15.95 2.12 -7.09
C THR A 27 -15.55 2.34 -5.64
N LEU A 28 -16.52 2.79 -4.83
CA LEU A 28 -16.33 2.99 -3.39
C LEU A 28 -17.16 1.96 -2.62
N LEU A 29 -16.47 1.20 -1.76
CA LEU A 29 -17.08 0.22 -0.87
C LEU A 29 -17.00 0.73 0.59
N LEU A 30 -18.14 0.80 1.24
CA LEU A 30 -18.28 1.13 2.67
C LEU A 30 -18.72 -0.12 3.45
N ASP A 31 -18.69 -0.02 4.77
CA ASP A 31 -19.04 -1.11 5.68
C ASP A 31 -18.16 -2.37 5.44
N VAL A 32 -16.92 -2.14 4.96
CA VAL A 32 -15.95 -3.20 4.76
C VAL A 32 -15.33 -3.57 6.12
N ARG A 33 -15.12 -4.85 6.34
CA ARG A 33 -14.49 -5.38 7.56
C ARG A 33 -13.18 -6.05 7.23
N GLN A 34 -12.27 -6.11 8.21
CA GLN A 34 -10.90 -6.60 8.04
C GLN A 34 -10.83 -8.04 7.49
N GLU A 35 -11.77 -8.89 7.87
CA GLU A 35 -11.80 -10.29 7.44
C GLU A 35 -12.32 -10.52 6.01
N MET A 36 -12.75 -9.46 5.29
CA MET A 36 -13.24 -9.60 3.93
C MET A 36 -12.10 -9.82 2.94
N ASP A 37 -12.31 -10.67 1.95
CA ASP A 37 -11.31 -11.00 0.92
C ASP A 37 -10.76 -9.77 0.19
N ILE A 38 -11.58 -8.74 -0.01
CA ILE A 38 -11.19 -7.48 -0.67
C ILE A 38 -10.06 -6.75 0.07
N ILE A 39 -9.82 -7.03 1.35
CA ILE A 39 -8.74 -6.46 2.15
C ILE A 39 -7.44 -7.23 1.95
N HIS A 40 -7.51 -8.54 1.75
CA HIS A 40 -6.35 -9.44 1.67
C HIS A 40 -5.97 -9.78 0.22
N GLU A 41 -6.94 -9.81 -0.70
CA GLU A 41 -6.72 -10.12 -2.11
C GLU A 41 -6.52 -8.83 -2.92
N GLU A 42 -5.42 -8.72 -3.64
CA GLU A 42 -5.15 -7.57 -4.51
C GLU A 42 -6.17 -7.48 -5.64
N THR A 43 -6.82 -6.32 -5.78
CA THR A 43 -7.93 -6.15 -6.73
C THR A 43 -7.48 -5.76 -8.14
N PHE A 44 -6.34 -5.10 -8.32
CA PHE A 44 -5.87 -4.53 -9.59
C PHE A 44 -6.97 -3.83 -10.39
N GLY A 45 -7.66 -2.88 -9.76
CA GLY A 45 -8.76 -2.14 -10.38
C GLY A 45 -9.18 -0.93 -9.56
N PRO A 46 -10.05 -0.07 -10.09
CA PRO A 46 -10.44 1.19 -9.47
C PRO A 46 -11.46 0.98 -8.34
N VAL A 47 -11.13 0.16 -7.36
CA VAL A 47 -12.00 -0.17 -6.22
C VAL A 47 -11.33 0.25 -4.92
N LEU A 48 -11.99 1.11 -4.16
CA LEU A 48 -11.54 1.60 -2.86
C LEU A 48 -12.42 1.03 -1.75
N PRO A 49 -11.95 0.06 -0.97
CA PRO A 49 -12.59 -0.37 0.27
C PRO A 49 -12.27 0.59 1.41
N VAL A 50 -13.27 0.93 2.22
CA VAL A 50 -13.13 1.78 3.40
C VAL A 50 -13.48 0.98 4.63
N VAL A 51 -12.51 0.92 5.57
CA VAL A 51 -12.66 0.27 6.86
C VAL A 51 -12.56 1.32 7.96
N ALA A 52 -13.51 1.34 8.88
CA ALA A 52 -13.48 2.23 10.04
C ALA A 52 -12.61 1.63 11.15
N PHE A 53 -11.96 2.50 11.92
CA PHE A 53 -11.20 2.12 13.11
C PHE A 53 -11.50 3.10 14.25
N SER A 54 -11.22 2.70 15.50
CA SER A 54 -11.46 3.49 16.68
C SER A 54 -10.20 4.10 17.27
N THR A 55 -9.04 3.44 17.09
CA THR A 55 -7.77 3.89 17.65
C THR A 55 -6.65 3.79 16.61
N LEU A 56 -5.59 4.60 16.79
CA LEU A 56 -4.42 4.52 15.92
C LEU A 56 -3.76 3.13 15.98
N ASP A 57 -3.73 2.51 17.14
CA ASP A 57 -3.12 1.17 17.28
C ASP A 57 -3.90 0.11 16.51
N GLU A 58 -5.21 0.19 16.53
CA GLU A 58 -6.08 -0.63 15.70
C GLU A 58 -5.81 -0.39 14.20
N ALA A 59 -5.79 0.87 13.76
CA ALA A 59 -5.49 1.21 12.36
C ALA A 59 -4.13 0.66 11.90
N LEU A 60 -3.09 0.77 12.74
CA LEU A 60 -1.76 0.25 12.44
C LEU A 60 -1.75 -1.29 12.37
N ALA A 61 -2.47 -1.94 13.27
CA ALA A 61 -2.60 -3.40 13.25
C ALA A 61 -3.30 -3.87 11.97
N MET A 62 -4.42 -3.24 11.61
CA MET A 62 -5.19 -3.53 10.39
C MET A 62 -4.36 -3.29 9.13
N ALA A 63 -3.67 -2.15 9.03
CA ALA A 63 -2.80 -1.84 7.88
C ALA A 63 -1.65 -2.83 7.72
N ASN A 64 -1.11 -3.34 8.82
CA ASN A 64 -0.01 -4.31 8.80
C ASN A 64 -0.46 -5.77 8.59
N ASP A 65 -1.74 -6.05 8.73
CA ASP A 65 -2.34 -7.36 8.49
C ASP A 65 -2.53 -7.59 6.98
N SER A 66 -1.41 -7.71 6.29
CA SER A 66 -1.33 -7.91 4.84
C SER A 66 -0.04 -8.63 4.47
N ASP A 67 -0.10 -9.42 3.41
CA ASP A 67 1.09 -10.03 2.78
C ASP A 67 1.90 -9.02 1.95
N TYR A 68 1.37 -7.82 1.73
CA TYR A 68 1.98 -6.77 0.93
C TYR A 68 2.48 -5.62 1.80
N GLY A 69 3.31 -4.76 1.24
CA GLY A 69 3.85 -3.61 1.95
C GLY A 69 4.65 -2.68 1.03
N LEU A 70 4.05 -2.18 -0.05
CA LEU A 70 4.73 -1.25 -0.94
C LEU A 70 4.66 0.17 -0.39
N THR A 71 3.49 0.78 -0.38
CA THR A 71 3.32 2.16 0.05
C THR A 71 2.20 2.31 1.07
N SER A 72 2.31 3.33 1.89
CA SER A 72 1.26 3.73 2.83
C SER A 72 1.19 5.25 2.95
N SER A 73 0.03 5.78 3.30
CA SER A 73 -0.16 7.20 3.61
C SER A 73 -0.90 7.39 4.91
N ILE A 74 -0.55 8.44 5.64
CA ILE A 74 -1.30 8.90 6.80
C ILE A 74 -1.57 10.40 6.69
N TYR A 75 -2.78 10.79 6.97
CA TYR A 75 -3.19 12.19 7.03
C TYR A 75 -3.53 12.57 8.47
N THR A 76 -2.77 13.46 9.05
CA THR A 76 -2.94 13.90 10.43
C THR A 76 -2.35 15.29 10.67
N ARG A 77 -2.88 16.01 11.66
CA ARG A 77 -2.30 17.28 12.16
C ARG A 77 -1.49 17.07 13.44
N ASP A 78 -1.53 15.88 14.01
CA ASP A 78 -0.79 15.55 15.24
C ASP A 78 0.55 14.90 14.88
N LEU A 79 1.64 15.57 15.26
CA LEU A 79 3.00 15.07 15.01
C LEU A 79 3.28 13.76 15.73
N ASN A 80 2.74 13.55 16.94
CA ASN A 80 2.95 12.31 17.69
C ASN A 80 2.25 11.13 16.97
N VAL A 81 1.07 11.36 16.43
CA VAL A 81 0.35 10.38 15.60
C VAL A 81 1.18 10.06 14.35
N ALA A 82 1.70 11.06 13.65
CA ALA A 82 2.55 10.86 12.48
C ALA A 82 3.80 10.04 12.83
N MET A 83 4.51 10.40 13.90
CA MET A 83 5.71 9.69 14.35
C MET A 83 5.44 8.26 14.80
N LYS A 84 4.30 8.01 15.45
CA LYS A 84 3.87 6.66 15.83
C LYS A 84 3.55 5.83 14.59
N ALA A 85 2.88 6.42 13.59
CA ALA A 85 2.57 5.75 12.33
C ALA A 85 3.86 5.40 11.55
N ILE A 86 4.80 6.33 11.39
CA ILE A 86 6.10 6.10 10.73
C ILE A 86 6.83 4.89 11.34
N LYS A 87 6.80 4.75 12.66
CA LYS A 87 7.45 3.64 13.36
C LYS A 87 6.66 2.34 13.32
N GLY A 88 5.33 2.44 13.21
CA GLY A 88 4.42 1.30 13.31
C GLY A 88 4.05 0.66 11.98
N LEU A 89 4.01 1.42 10.89
CA LEU A 89 3.68 0.93 9.56
C LEU A 89 4.84 0.11 8.97
N LYS A 90 4.51 -1.05 8.43
CA LYS A 90 5.48 -2.02 7.86
C LYS A 90 5.40 -1.99 6.33
N PHE A 91 5.80 -0.87 5.75
CA PHE A 91 5.79 -0.61 4.31
C PHE A 91 7.13 -0.07 3.85
N GLY A 92 7.47 -0.28 2.60
CA GLY A 92 8.69 0.25 2.01
C GLY A 92 8.71 1.77 2.02
N GLU A 93 7.56 2.39 1.79
CA GLU A 93 7.39 3.84 1.83
C GLU A 93 6.19 4.25 2.66
N THR A 94 6.35 5.36 3.39
CA THR A 94 5.26 5.97 4.17
C THR A 94 5.21 7.47 3.88
N TYR A 95 4.06 7.93 3.42
CA TYR A 95 3.80 9.31 3.07
C TYR A 95 2.96 10.00 4.14
N ILE A 96 3.33 11.23 4.51
CA ILE A 96 2.63 12.01 5.53
C ILE A 96 1.98 13.21 4.88
N ASN A 97 0.65 13.30 4.94
CA ASN A 97 -0.16 14.40 4.40
C ASN A 97 0.08 14.68 2.90
N ARG A 98 0.36 13.63 2.14
CA ARG A 98 0.52 13.72 0.68
C ARG A 98 0.13 12.39 0.02
N GLU A 99 -0.04 12.43 -1.29
CA GLU A 99 -0.27 11.24 -2.12
C GLU A 99 1.00 10.36 -2.23
N ASN A 100 0.80 9.12 -2.64
CA ASN A 100 1.86 8.14 -2.84
C ASN A 100 2.57 8.41 -4.17
N PHE A 101 3.47 9.39 -4.18
CA PHE A 101 4.31 9.72 -5.32
C PHE A 101 5.76 9.83 -4.84
N GLU A 102 6.57 8.87 -5.23
CA GLU A 102 7.96 8.73 -4.83
C GLU A 102 8.84 9.85 -5.37
N ALA A 103 9.94 10.10 -4.70
CA ALA A 103 10.98 11.00 -5.14
C ALA A 103 12.13 10.20 -5.74
N MET A 104 12.67 10.60 -6.89
CA MET A 104 13.77 9.91 -7.60
C MET A 104 15.00 9.61 -6.72
N GLN A 105 15.26 10.40 -5.70
CA GLN A 105 16.34 10.16 -4.74
C GLN A 105 15.95 9.20 -3.61
N GLY A 106 14.68 8.89 -3.46
CA GLY A 106 14.17 7.90 -2.51
C GLY A 106 14.40 6.48 -3.03
N PHE A 107 14.40 5.50 -2.15
CA PHE A 107 14.44 4.11 -2.55
C PHE A 107 13.03 3.55 -2.61
N HIS A 108 12.54 3.30 -3.81
CA HIS A 108 11.22 2.71 -4.05
C HIS A 108 11.33 1.19 -3.98
N ALA A 109 10.92 0.61 -2.87
CA ALA A 109 11.01 -0.84 -2.64
C ALA A 109 9.83 -1.35 -1.82
N GLY A 110 9.31 -2.51 -2.21
CA GLY A 110 8.27 -3.21 -1.46
C GLY A 110 8.83 -4.11 -0.36
N TRP A 111 8.08 -4.21 0.72
CA TRP A 111 8.30 -5.20 1.76
C TRP A 111 7.41 -6.42 1.52
N ARG A 112 7.77 -7.55 2.11
CA ARG A 112 7.01 -8.81 2.03
C ARG A 112 6.79 -9.23 0.57
N LYS A 113 5.58 -9.59 0.16
CA LYS A 113 5.26 -9.99 -1.24
C LYS A 113 5.24 -8.84 -2.24
N SER A 114 5.36 -7.59 -1.80
CA SER A 114 5.40 -6.44 -2.71
C SER A 114 6.73 -6.29 -3.46
N GLY A 115 7.82 -6.94 -3.02
CA GLY A 115 9.08 -6.91 -3.76
C GLY A 115 10.24 -7.58 -3.02
N ILE A 116 11.31 -7.85 -3.75
CA ILE A 116 12.58 -8.43 -3.24
C ILE A 116 13.76 -7.49 -3.42
N GLY A 117 13.59 -6.36 -4.06
CA GLY A 117 14.54 -5.30 -4.32
C GLY A 117 13.78 -4.03 -4.63
N GLY A 118 14.43 -3.03 -5.16
CA GLY A 118 13.80 -1.76 -5.47
C GLY A 118 14.53 -0.96 -6.51
N ALA A 119 13.99 0.22 -6.78
CA ALA A 119 14.51 1.18 -7.74
C ALA A 119 14.81 2.51 -7.06
N ASP A 120 15.39 3.42 -7.80
CA ASP A 120 15.65 4.81 -7.43
C ASP A 120 16.65 5.01 -6.27
N GLY A 121 17.11 6.23 -6.15
CA GLY A 121 18.10 6.63 -5.17
C GLY A 121 19.40 5.85 -5.24
N ARG A 122 20.22 6.02 -4.21
CA ARG A 122 21.53 5.35 -4.11
C ARG A 122 21.38 3.82 -3.96
N HIS A 123 20.37 3.38 -3.23
CA HIS A 123 20.14 1.94 -3.03
C HIS A 123 19.71 1.27 -4.33
N GLY A 124 18.83 1.90 -5.11
CA GLY A 124 18.43 1.41 -6.42
C GLY A 124 19.62 1.31 -7.38
N LEU A 125 20.52 2.30 -7.38
CA LEU A 125 21.75 2.22 -8.17
C LEU A 125 22.60 0.99 -7.76
N ASN A 126 22.71 0.70 -6.48
CA ASN A 126 23.50 -0.43 -5.99
C ASN A 126 22.95 -1.79 -6.44
N GLU A 127 21.63 -1.91 -6.69
CA GLU A 127 21.00 -3.13 -7.22
C GLU A 127 21.54 -3.51 -8.63
N TYR A 128 22.06 -2.53 -9.38
CA TYR A 128 22.65 -2.74 -10.71
C TYR A 128 24.17 -2.92 -10.68
N LEU A 129 24.80 -2.91 -9.51
CA LEU A 129 26.23 -3.01 -9.34
C LEU A 129 26.61 -4.33 -8.67
N GLN A 130 27.80 -4.84 -9.03
CA GLN A 130 28.43 -5.96 -8.35
C GLN A 130 29.62 -5.48 -7.52
N THR A 131 29.71 -5.95 -6.29
CA THR A 131 30.84 -5.64 -5.41
C THR A 131 31.94 -6.69 -5.58
N GLN A 132 33.17 -6.24 -5.87
CA GLN A 132 34.36 -7.08 -5.90
C GLN A 132 35.29 -6.66 -4.76
N VAL A 133 35.79 -7.62 -4.00
CA VAL A 133 36.82 -7.41 -2.99
C VAL A 133 38.12 -8.06 -3.48
N VAL A 134 39.22 -7.30 -3.44
CA VAL A 134 40.54 -7.78 -3.85
C VAL A 134 41.51 -7.65 -2.68
N TYR A 135 42.14 -8.75 -2.31
CA TYR A 135 43.26 -8.80 -1.37
C TYR A 135 44.53 -9.02 -2.15
N LEU A 136 45.46 -8.06 -2.09
CA LEU A 136 46.76 -8.15 -2.74
C LEU A 136 47.85 -8.19 -1.67
N GLN A 137 48.68 -9.20 -1.69
CA GLN A 137 49.91 -9.28 -0.87
C GLN A 137 51.11 -9.23 -1.81
N ALA A 138 52.01 -8.27 -1.56
CA ALA A 138 53.27 -8.12 -2.24
C ALA A 138 54.41 -8.79 -1.47
#